data_05b17094bce47f70fac6a0f49b25c697
#
_entry.id   05b17094bce47f70fac6a0f49b25c697
#
_cell.length_a   1.000
_cell.length_b   1.000
_cell.length_c   1.000
_cell.angle_alpha   90.00
_cell.angle_beta   90.00
_cell.angle_gamma   90.00
#
_symmetry.space_group_name_H-M   'P 1'
#
loop_
_entity.id
_entity.type
_entity.pdbx_description
1 polymer ?
#
loop_
_entity_poly.entity_id
_entity_poly.type
_entity_poly.pdbx_seq_one_letter_code
_entity_poly.pdbx_strand_id
1 'polypeptide(L)'
;MREIFLQPVMTGKELQNILRKKWGHSFDIQLRKVKGKIYVQVMWRYLEQASFPLSEREYLEHLEAVANYLNAWGGEEQVKTFIAQTREKPRLGKAVSIPLDLGERASEWIID
;
A
#
# COMPACT_ATOMS: atom_id res chain seq x y z
N MET A 1 0.46 11.97 30.30
CA MET A 1 0.34 11.73 29.66
C MET A 1 0.07 11.26 29.01
N ARG A 2 -0.17 11.11 28.65
CA ARG A 2 -0.53 10.58 27.94
C ARG A 2 -0.14 9.92 27.12
N GLU A 3 -0.10 9.12 26.99
CA GLU A 3 0.11 8.51 26.08
C GLU A 3 -0.43 8.25 25.27
N ILE A 4 -0.85 8.42 25.31
CA ILE A 4 -1.42 8.19 24.64
C ILE A 4 -1.30 8.21 23.49
N PHE A 5 -1.74 8.08 23.21
CA PHE A 5 -1.70 8.05 22.20
C PHE A 5 -1.13 7.60 21.33
N LEU A 6 -0.96 6.86 21.45
CA LEU A 6 -0.13 6.39 20.41
C LEU A 6 -0.78 5.26 19.72
N GLN A 7 -1.57 5.61 18.78
CA GLN A 7 -2.02 4.59 17.85
C GLN A 7 -0.85 4.19 17.00
N PRO A 8 -0.54 2.88 16.89
CA PRO A 8 0.54 2.47 16.00
C PRO A 8 0.18 2.81 14.58
N VAL A 9 1.09 3.48 13.88
CA VAL A 9 0.90 3.79 12.47
C VAL A 9 1.48 2.66 11.63
N MET A 10 0.94 2.47 10.43
CA MET A 10 1.49 1.50 9.51
C MET A 10 2.86 1.96 9.04
N THR A 11 3.84 1.05 9.03
CA THR A 11 5.15 1.31 8.49
C THR A 11 5.31 0.60 7.16
N GLY A 12 6.32 1.01 6.39
CA GLY A 12 6.63 0.30 5.15
C GLY A 12 6.97 -1.15 5.41
N LYS A 13 7.67 -1.44 6.50
CA LYS A 13 8.01 -2.81 6.86
C LYS A 13 6.77 -3.63 7.17
N GLU A 14 5.83 -3.04 7.88
CA GLU A 14 4.58 -3.73 8.16
C GLU A 14 3.82 -4.02 6.86
N LEU A 15 3.81 -3.07 5.95
CA LEU A 15 3.15 -3.27 4.66
C LEU A 15 3.80 -4.42 3.89
N GLN A 16 5.14 -4.46 3.88
CA GLN A 16 5.86 -5.58 3.26
C GLN A 16 5.44 -6.90 3.87
N ASN A 17 5.38 -6.96 5.20
CA ASN A 17 5.02 -8.19 5.90
C ASN A 17 3.61 -8.64 5.54
N ILE A 18 2.67 -7.70 5.41
CA ILE A 18 1.31 -8.02 5.01
C ILE A 18 1.29 -8.66 3.63
N LEU A 19 2.04 -8.08 2.69
CA LEU A 19 2.11 -8.61 1.32
C LEU A 19 2.71 -10.01 1.30
N ARG A 20 3.83 -10.19 2.00
CA ARG A 20 4.52 -11.47 2.02
C ARG A 20 3.69 -12.54 2.68
N LYS A 21 3.00 -12.19 3.75
CA LYS A 21 2.16 -13.15 4.46
C LYS A 21 1.01 -13.61 3.59
N LYS A 22 0.42 -12.69 2.84
CA LYS A 22 -0.73 -13.03 2.00
C LYS A 22 -0.34 -13.82 0.76
N TRP A 23 0.69 -13.36 0.05
CA TRP A 23 1.01 -13.88 -1.28
C TRP A 23 2.40 -14.46 -1.44
N GLY A 24 3.23 -14.38 -0.40
CA GLY A 24 4.54 -15.03 -0.42
C GLY A 24 5.68 -14.20 -0.97
N HIS A 25 5.42 -13.02 -1.47
CA HIS A 25 6.45 -12.17 -2.07
C HIS A 25 6.26 -10.71 -1.68
N SER A 26 7.35 -9.94 -1.79
CA SER A 26 7.33 -8.50 -1.53
C SER A 26 6.92 -7.78 -2.81
N PHE A 27 5.63 -7.78 -3.09
CA PHE A 27 5.10 -7.17 -4.31
C PHE A 27 5.27 -5.66 -4.29
N ASP A 28 5.44 -5.07 -5.47
CA ASP A 28 5.49 -3.63 -5.63
C ASP A 28 4.09 -3.05 -5.41
N ILE A 29 4.04 -1.82 -4.92
CA ILE A 29 2.79 -1.13 -4.68
C ILE A 29 2.86 0.24 -5.32
N GLN A 30 1.76 0.66 -5.93
CA GLN A 30 1.64 1.98 -6.50
C GLN A 30 0.34 2.61 -6.04
N LEU A 31 0.38 3.92 -5.87
CA LEU A 31 -0.82 4.70 -5.63
C LEU A 31 -1.25 5.30 -6.97
N ARG A 32 -2.52 5.15 -7.31
CA ARG A 32 -3.03 5.68 -8.56
C ARG A 32 -4.30 6.47 -8.31
N LYS A 33 -4.42 7.58 -9.03
CA LYS A 33 -5.62 8.37 -9.00
C LYS A 33 -6.30 8.23 -10.37
N VAL A 34 -7.54 7.78 -10.35
CA VAL A 34 -8.31 7.61 -11.57
C VAL A 34 -9.68 8.25 -11.35
N LYS A 35 -9.97 9.29 -12.11
CA LYS A 35 -11.25 9.98 -12.06
C LYS A 35 -11.63 10.38 -10.65
N GLY A 36 -10.67 10.95 -9.94
CA GLY A 36 -10.90 11.46 -8.59
C GLY A 36 -10.87 10.43 -7.48
N LYS A 37 -10.68 9.17 -7.81
CA LYS A 37 -10.57 8.11 -6.81
C LYS A 37 -9.14 7.62 -6.70
N ILE A 38 -8.76 7.27 -5.46
CA ILE A 38 -7.43 6.75 -5.19
C ILE A 38 -7.50 5.25 -5.07
N TYR A 39 -6.55 4.59 -5.71
CA TYR A 39 -6.41 3.15 -5.62
C TYR A 39 -5.01 2.81 -5.16
N VAL A 40 -4.93 1.82 -4.27
CA VAL A 40 -3.65 1.16 -3.98
C VAL A 40 -3.60 -0.04 -4.91
N GLN A 41 -2.58 -0.09 -5.76
CA GLN A 41 -2.43 -1.21 -6.69
C GLN A 41 -1.25 -2.05 -6.28
N VAL A 42 -1.50 -3.34 -6.04
CA VAL A 42 -0.44 -4.30 -5.78
C VAL A 42 -0.05 -4.87 -7.13
N MET A 43 1.15 -4.52 -7.56
CA MET A 43 1.65 -4.89 -8.88
C MET A 43 2.17 -6.31 -8.84
N TRP A 44 2.44 -6.87 -10.02
CA TRP A 44 2.87 -8.28 -10.13
C TRP A 44 4.37 -8.46 -10.06
N ARG A 45 5.15 -7.38 -10.08
CA ARG A 45 6.60 -7.47 -9.89
C ARG A 45 6.90 -7.42 -8.40
N TYR A 46 7.97 -8.10 -8.01
CA TYR A 46 8.30 -8.17 -6.60
C TYR A 46 9.80 -8.20 -6.37
N LEU A 47 10.18 -7.78 -5.19
CA LEU A 47 11.58 -7.54 -4.80
C LEU A 47 12.46 -8.77 -5.01
N GLU A 48 11.94 -9.95 -4.75
CA GLU A 48 12.73 -11.18 -4.83
C GLU A 48 13.01 -11.61 -6.26
N GLN A 49 12.39 -10.99 -7.26
CA GLN A 49 12.71 -11.28 -8.66
C GLN A 49 14.06 -10.67 -9.02
N ALA A 50 14.86 -11.43 -9.75
CA ALA A 50 16.18 -10.95 -10.18
C ALA A 50 16.07 -9.68 -11.03
N SER A 51 14.98 -9.53 -11.78
CA SER A 51 14.79 -8.38 -12.67
C SER A 51 14.15 -7.18 -12.00
N PHE A 52 13.87 -7.26 -10.70
CA PHE A 52 13.22 -6.14 -10.02
C PHE A 52 14.15 -4.92 -10.03
N PRO A 53 13.65 -3.75 -10.43
CA PRO A 53 14.53 -2.60 -10.69
C PRO A 53 15.03 -1.87 -9.44
N LEU A 54 14.45 -2.13 -8.28
CA LEU A 54 14.83 -1.43 -7.05
C LEU A 54 15.64 -2.34 -6.16
N SER A 55 16.59 -1.76 -5.42
CA SER A 55 17.24 -2.47 -4.33
C SER A 55 16.25 -2.66 -3.18
N GLU A 56 16.60 -3.52 -2.23
CA GLU A 56 15.77 -3.71 -1.05
C GLU A 56 15.57 -2.40 -0.30
N ARG A 57 16.62 -1.61 -0.18
CA ARG A 57 16.53 -0.33 0.50
C ARG A 57 15.57 0.62 -0.21
N GLU A 58 15.70 0.71 -1.53
CA GLU A 58 14.82 1.57 -2.32
C GLU A 58 13.38 1.11 -2.23
N TYR A 59 13.17 -0.19 -2.28
CA TYR A 59 11.84 -0.76 -2.16
C TYR A 59 11.20 -0.40 -0.81
N LEU A 60 11.96 -0.56 0.29
CA LEU A 60 11.42 -0.25 1.61
C LEU A 60 11.17 1.24 1.77
N GLU A 61 12.01 2.09 1.19
CA GLU A 61 11.76 3.52 1.21
C GLU A 61 10.48 3.85 0.46
N HIS A 62 10.24 3.19 -0.65
CA HIS A 62 9.02 3.37 -1.42
C HIS A 62 7.79 2.93 -0.61
N LEU A 63 7.85 1.76 0.02
CA LEU A 63 6.73 1.31 0.84
C LEU A 63 6.50 2.22 2.04
N GLU A 64 7.57 2.77 2.59
CA GLU A 64 7.42 3.71 3.71
C GLU A 64 6.67 4.97 3.26
N ALA A 65 6.98 5.47 2.06
CA ALA A 65 6.26 6.62 1.52
C ALA A 65 4.78 6.30 1.31
N VAL A 66 4.49 5.11 0.76
CA VAL A 66 3.10 4.69 0.57
C VAL A 66 2.39 4.59 1.92
N ALA A 67 3.04 3.98 2.90
CA ALA A 67 2.44 3.83 4.22
C ALA A 67 2.15 5.20 4.85
N ASN A 68 3.05 6.16 4.66
CA ASN A 68 2.84 7.49 5.21
C ASN A 68 1.62 8.17 4.59
N TYR A 69 1.41 8.02 3.29
CA TYR A 69 0.20 8.54 2.66
C TYR A 69 -1.04 7.86 3.20
N LEU A 70 -1.00 6.54 3.35
CA LEU A 70 -2.16 5.81 3.86
C LEU A 70 -2.50 6.25 5.28
N ASN A 71 -1.48 6.43 6.12
CA ASN A 71 -1.71 6.90 7.48
C ASN A 71 -2.32 8.30 7.49
N ALA A 72 -1.81 9.19 6.64
CA ALA A 72 -2.28 10.57 6.59
C ALA A 72 -3.74 10.63 6.12
N TRP A 73 -4.12 9.74 5.20
CA TRP A 73 -5.48 9.72 4.67
C TRP A 73 -6.45 8.92 5.53
N GLY A 74 -5.94 8.14 6.49
CA GLY A 74 -6.78 7.24 7.26
C GLY A 74 -7.21 6.02 6.48
N GLY A 75 -6.44 5.60 5.49
CA GLY A 75 -6.81 4.47 4.62
C GLY A 75 -6.10 3.17 4.94
N GLU A 76 -5.23 3.14 5.96
CA GLU A 76 -4.43 1.96 6.22
C GLU A 76 -5.26 0.74 6.61
N GLU A 77 -6.36 0.95 7.37
CA GLU A 77 -7.20 -0.18 7.74
C GLU A 77 -7.96 -0.75 6.55
N GLN A 78 -8.34 0.12 5.61
CA GLN A 78 -9.00 -0.35 4.40
C GLN A 78 -8.07 -1.27 3.61
N VAL A 79 -6.81 -0.90 3.50
CA VAL A 79 -5.82 -1.71 2.79
C VAL A 79 -5.62 -3.04 3.49
N LYS A 80 -5.42 -3.01 4.81
CA LYS A 80 -5.21 -4.25 5.58
C LYS A 80 -6.39 -5.20 5.42
N THR A 81 -7.60 -4.67 5.56
CA THR A 81 -8.80 -5.49 5.49
C THR A 81 -8.98 -6.07 4.09
N PHE A 82 -8.77 -5.24 3.06
CA PHE A 82 -8.92 -5.72 1.69
C PHE A 82 -7.95 -6.85 1.41
N ILE A 83 -6.68 -6.65 1.75
CA ILE A 83 -5.68 -7.68 1.48
C ILE A 83 -6.00 -8.97 2.23
N ALA A 84 -6.44 -8.84 3.49
CA ALA A 84 -6.77 -10.03 4.28
C ALA A 84 -7.93 -10.83 3.69
N GLN A 85 -8.89 -10.15 3.06
CA GLN A 85 -10.12 -10.79 2.64
C GLN A 85 -10.19 -11.15 1.16
N THR A 86 -9.36 -10.51 0.32
CA THR A 86 -9.46 -10.73 -1.12
C THR A 86 -9.02 -12.12 -1.51
N ARG A 87 -9.64 -12.64 -2.56
CA ARG A 87 -9.22 -13.89 -3.18
C ARG A 87 -8.36 -13.66 -4.41
N GLU A 88 -8.19 -12.40 -4.80
CA GLU A 88 -7.34 -12.06 -5.92
C GLU A 88 -5.89 -12.13 -5.52
N LYS A 89 -5.04 -12.29 -6.52
CA LYS A 89 -3.60 -12.19 -6.31
C LYS A 89 -2.98 -11.45 -7.50
N PRO A 90 -1.85 -10.77 -7.30
CA PRO A 90 -1.20 -10.10 -8.42
C PRO A 90 -0.73 -11.11 -9.44
N ARG A 91 -0.99 -10.84 -10.71
CA ARG A 91 -0.56 -11.70 -11.82
C ARG A 91 -0.03 -10.83 -12.92
N LEU A 92 0.81 -11.42 -13.77
CA LEU A 92 1.41 -10.70 -14.88
C LEU A 92 0.35 -9.94 -15.67
N GLY A 93 0.53 -8.63 -15.74
CA GLY A 93 -0.40 -7.76 -16.44
C GLY A 93 -1.66 -7.43 -15.68
N LYS A 94 -1.83 -7.94 -14.45
CA LYS A 94 -3.06 -7.68 -13.70
C LYS A 94 -2.75 -7.42 -12.23
N ALA A 95 -2.81 -6.16 -11.85
CA ALA A 95 -2.63 -5.74 -10.47
C ALA A 95 -3.88 -6.05 -9.65
N VAL A 96 -3.69 -6.18 -8.33
CA VAL A 96 -4.82 -6.17 -7.40
C VAL A 96 -5.07 -4.72 -7.03
N SER A 97 -6.23 -4.19 -7.39
CA SER A 97 -6.56 -2.79 -7.18
C SER A 97 -7.46 -2.63 -5.98
N ILE A 98 -7.04 -1.84 -5.02
CA ILE A 98 -7.76 -1.61 -3.78
C ILE A 98 -8.30 -0.19 -3.79
N PRO A 99 -9.62 -0.03 -3.98
CA PRO A 99 -10.19 1.32 -3.96
C PRO A 99 -10.21 1.84 -2.52
N LEU A 100 -9.86 3.11 -2.35
CA LEU A 100 -9.91 3.74 -1.05
C LEU A 100 -11.11 4.65 -0.97
N ASP A 101 -11.81 4.57 0.16
CA ASP A 101 -12.90 5.47 0.47
C ASP A 101 -12.38 6.47 1.48
N LEU A 102 -11.98 7.63 1.01
CA LEU A 102 -11.35 8.65 1.85
C LEU A 102 -12.25 9.85 2.08
N GLY A 103 -13.45 9.82 1.51
CA GLY A 103 -14.37 10.95 1.64
C GLY A 103 -13.78 12.20 1.00
N GLU A 104 -14.17 13.35 1.50
CA GLU A 104 -13.73 14.60 0.94
C GLU A 104 -12.31 14.96 1.33
N ARG A 105 -11.75 14.28 2.33
CA ARG A 105 -10.40 14.59 2.79
C ARG A 105 -9.36 14.34 1.71
N ALA A 106 -9.63 13.41 0.84
CA ALA A 106 -8.68 13.05 -0.21
C ALA A 106 -8.42 14.20 -1.16
N SER A 107 -9.42 15.03 -1.41
CA SER A 107 -9.26 16.12 -2.36
C SER A 107 -8.29 17.19 -1.86
N GLU A 108 -8.05 17.25 -0.56
CA GLU A 108 -7.10 18.20 0.01
C GLU A 108 -5.66 17.77 -0.18
N TRP A 109 -5.45 16.47 -0.32
CA TRP A 109 -4.11 15.89 -0.37
C TRP A 109 -3.66 15.58 -1.78
N ILE A 110 -4.61 15.47 -2.70
CA ILE A 110 -4.32 14.99 -4.03
C ILE A 110 -4.65 16.07 -5.02
N ILE A 111 -3.62 16.76 -5.42
CA ILE A 111 -3.74 17.83 -6.38
C ILE A 111 -3.29 17.26 -7.71
N ASP A 112 -4.12 17.38 -8.68
CA ASP A 112 -3.79 16.90 -10.03
C ASP A 112 -2.73 17.73 -10.70
#